data_87bf33c0cbb1622fc5019a674a258a4b
#
_entry.id   87bf33c0cbb1622fc5019a674a258a4b
#
_cell.length_a   1.000
_cell.length_b   1.000
_cell.length_c   1.000
_cell.angle_alpha   90.00
_cell.angle_beta   90.00
_cell.angle_gamma   90.00
#
_symmetry.space_group_name_H-M   'P 1'
#
loop_
_entity.id
_entity.type
_entity.pdbx_description
1 polymer ?
#
loop_
_entity_poly.entity_id
_entity_poly.type
_entity_poly.pdbx_seq_one_letter_code
_entity_poly.pdbx_strand_id
1 'polypeptide(L)'
;MKPVPSGIEYVYPPVTYPDGRRSVCKISPGYVQPALSKSDYQDLSDEFDLEIALVKAVMDVESAGSGFLLKEPAPARPKILFEAQWFYKLTPKPVSKSRPDLSSRVWDRDLYKGGSAEWDKRLLDAMEFDEVQALKSASFGLGQIMGFNYTATGCTSIQQFIQENFAGEYWQARHMMNFIVNKDLLGHLKDKAWDKFAFGYNGEFYWKNGYEIKLANAYKKALLA
;
A
#
# COMPACT_ATOMS: atom_id res chain seq x y z
N MET A 1 -11.38 16.12 -1.63
CA MET A 1 -10.74 15.11 -0.74
C MET A 1 -11.74 14.61 0.30
N LYS A 2 -11.97 13.30 0.39
CA LYS A 2 -12.81 12.71 1.44
C LYS A 2 -12.08 12.80 2.81
N PRO A 3 -12.75 13.08 3.91
CA PRO A 3 -12.15 12.98 5.25
C PRO A 3 -11.93 11.51 5.62
N VAL A 4 -10.88 11.22 6.37
CA VAL A 4 -10.71 9.87 6.94
C VAL A 4 -11.89 9.59 7.87
N PRO A 5 -12.53 8.41 7.78
CA PRO A 5 -13.66 8.08 8.63
C PRO A 5 -13.31 8.17 10.12
N SER A 6 -14.16 8.80 10.91
CA SER A 6 -13.94 9.03 12.34
C SER A 6 -13.85 7.75 13.20
N GLY A 7 -14.21 6.61 12.62
CA GLY A 7 -14.20 5.32 13.31
C GLY A 7 -12.89 4.55 13.23
N ILE A 8 -11.81 5.14 12.73
CA ILE A 8 -10.51 4.50 12.55
C ILE A 8 -9.46 5.30 13.30
N GLU A 9 -8.79 4.69 14.24
CA GLU A 9 -7.76 5.31 15.07
C GLU A 9 -6.49 4.46 15.05
N TYR A 10 -5.36 5.10 14.74
CA TYR A 10 -4.06 4.46 14.92
C TYR A 10 -3.75 4.30 16.40
N VAL A 11 -3.29 3.12 16.82
CA VAL A 11 -2.97 2.80 18.21
C VAL A 11 -1.67 2.02 18.34
N TYR A 12 -0.88 2.38 19.34
CA TYR A 12 0.30 1.62 19.76
C TYR A 12 0.41 1.64 21.29
N PRO A 13 0.59 0.49 21.98
CA PRO A 13 0.75 -0.86 21.43
C PRO A 13 -0.48 -1.39 20.70
N PRO A 14 -0.31 -2.41 19.82
CA PRO A 14 -1.41 -2.99 19.06
C PRO A 14 -2.54 -3.52 19.94
N VAL A 15 -3.78 -3.28 19.52
CA VAL A 15 -4.97 -3.86 20.16
C VAL A 15 -5.21 -5.29 19.69
N THR A 16 -5.79 -6.12 20.55
CA THR A 16 -6.23 -7.46 20.20
C THR A 16 -7.74 -7.48 19.97
N TYR A 17 -8.16 -7.93 18.80
CA TYR A 17 -9.56 -8.15 18.46
C TYR A 17 -10.10 -9.43 19.13
N PRO A 18 -11.45 -9.59 19.24
CA PRO A 18 -12.06 -10.79 19.86
C PRO A 18 -11.67 -12.12 19.21
N ASP A 19 -11.28 -12.12 17.93
CA ASP A 19 -10.81 -13.27 17.18
C ASP A 19 -9.31 -13.57 17.38
N GLY A 20 -8.64 -12.83 18.26
CA GLY A 20 -7.22 -12.99 18.59
C GLY A 20 -6.25 -12.25 17.68
N ARG A 21 -6.71 -11.61 16.58
CA ARG A 21 -5.84 -10.80 15.72
C ARG A 21 -5.36 -9.55 16.44
N ARG A 22 -4.09 -9.21 16.25
CA ARG A 22 -3.53 -7.93 16.70
C ARG A 22 -3.59 -6.90 15.56
N SER A 23 -3.85 -5.64 15.88
CA SER A 23 -3.91 -4.55 14.90
C SER A 23 -3.38 -3.25 15.48
N VAL A 24 -2.75 -2.45 14.62
CA VAL A 24 -2.29 -1.09 14.90
C VAL A 24 -3.35 -0.02 14.63
N CYS A 25 -4.53 -0.43 14.18
CA CYS A 25 -5.71 0.46 14.09
C CYS A 25 -6.87 -0.15 14.87
N LYS A 26 -7.48 0.67 15.72
CA LYS A 26 -8.76 0.39 16.32
C LYS A 26 -9.85 0.88 15.37
N ILE A 27 -10.77 0.01 15.02
CA ILE A 27 -11.85 0.29 14.08
C ILE A 27 -13.18 0.13 14.79
N SER A 28 -14.08 1.10 14.63
CA SER A 28 -15.41 1.08 15.24
C SER A 28 -16.20 -0.16 14.83
N PRO A 29 -16.94 -0.79 15.76
CA PRO A 29 -17.81 -1.92 15.44
C PRO A 29 -18.77 -1.59 14.29
N GLY A 30 -18.90 -2.53 13.34
CA GLY A 30 -19.77 -2.37 12.17
C GLY A 30 -19.16 -1.58 11.02
N TYR A 31 -17.96 -0.99 11.17
CA TYR A 31 -17.27 -0.38 10.04
C TYR A 31 -16.76 -1.47 9.08
N VAL A 32 -17.14 -1.36 7.83
CA VAL A 32 -16.68 -2.22 6.74
C VAL A 32 -15.86 -1.38 5.79
N GLN A 33 -14.62 -1.79 5.55
CA GLN A 33 -13.75 -1.10 4.60
C GLN A 33 -14.34 -1.20 3.19
N PRO A 34 -14.64 -0.06 2.54
CA PRO A 34 -15.22 -0.09 1.20
C PRO A 34 -14.15 -0.46 0.16
N ALA A 35 -14.54 -1.31 -0.78
CA ALA A 35 -13.82 -1.46 -2.04
C ALA A 35 -14.04 -0.21 -2.91
N LEU A 36 -13.20 -0.04 -3.94
CA LEU A 36 -13.35 1.06 -4.89
C LEU A 36 -14.70 1.03 -5.60
N SER A 37 -15.46 2.10 -5.45
CA SER A 37 -16.74 2.32 -6.12
C SER A 37 -16.58 3.16 -7.40
N LYS A 38 -17.64 3.22 -8.20
CA LYS A 38 -17.65 4.11 -9.40
C LYS A 38 -17.46 5.58 -9.03
N SER A 39 -18.02 6.03 -7.90
CA SER A 39 -17.83 7.40 -7.43
C SER A 39 -16.40 7.67 -6.97
N ASP A 40 -15.70 6.66 -6.43
CA ASP A 40 -14.30 6.81 -6.03
C ASP A 40 -13.39 7.05 -7.23
N TYR A 41 -13.65 6.36 -8.36
CA TYR A 41 -12.92 6.61 -9.60
C TYR A 41 -13.18 8.02 -10.15
N GLN A 42 -14.41 8.54 -10.02
CA GLN A 42 -14.73 9.92 -10.41
C GLN A 42 -14.01 10.92 -9.50
N ASP A 43 -14.07 10.72 -8.17
CA ASP A 43 -13.40 11.61 -7.22
C ASP A 43 -11.88 11.67 -7.46
N LEU A 44 -11.24 10.52 -7.77
CA LEU A 44 -9.81 10.47 -8.12
C LEU A 44 -9.54 11.14 -9.47
N SER A 45 -10.40 10.93 -10.48
CA SER A 45 -10.32 11.58 -11.78
C SER A 45 -10.34 13.10 -11.64
N ASP A 46 -11.28 13.62 -10.85
CA ASP A 46 -11.44 15.06 -10.63
C ASP A 46 -10.27 15.63 -9.79
N GLU A 47 -9.83 14.92 -8.73
CA GLU A 47 -8.73 15.38 -7.86
C GLU A 47 -7.40 15.49 -8.61
N PHE A 48 -7.11 14.56 -9.53
CA PHE A 48 -5.84 14.51 -10.25
C PHE A 48 -5.91 15.04 -11.69
N ASP A 49 -7.06 15.57 -12.10
CA ASP A 49 -7.30 16.06 -13.48
C ASP A 49 -6.91 15.02 -14.53
N LEU A 50 -7.47 13.81 -14.41
CA LEU A 50 -7.23 12.66 -15.28
C LEU A 50 -8.52 12.11 -15.86
N GLU A 51 -8.45 11.53 -17.07
CA GLU A 51 -9.54 10.70 -17.59
C GLU A 51 -9.80 9.51 -16.61
N ILE A 52 -11.07 9.21 -16.30
CA ILE A 52 -11.43 8.05 -15.46
C ILE A 52 -10.80 6.76 -15.97
N ALA A 53 -10.71 6.60 -17.30
CA ALA A 53 -10.10 5.43 -17.93
C ALA A 53 -8.62 5.27 -17.58
N LEU A 54 -7.87 6.38 -17.37
CA LEU A 54 -6.49 6.34 -16.92
C LEU A 54 -6.39 5.88 -15.46
N VAL A 55 -7.24 6.42 -14.59
CA VAL A 55 -7.28 6.00 -13.17
C VAL A 55 -7.61 4.51 -13.08
N LYS A 56 -8.64 4.04 -13.81
CA LYS A 56 -9.00 2.61 -13.87
C LYS A 56 -7.85 1.75 -14.38
N ALA A 57 -7.15 2.17 -15.43
CA ALA A 57 -6.03 1.42 -16.00
C ALA A 57 -4.89 1.24 -15.00
N VAL A 58 -4.53 2.31 -14.27
CA VAL A 58 -3.50 2.23 -13.21
C VAL A 58 -3.94 1.28 -12.12
N MET A 59 -5.19 1.40 -11.63
CA MET A 59 -5.69 0.50 -10.58
C MET A 59 -5.72 -0.96 -11.05
N ASP A 60 -6.19 -1.25 -12.28
CA ASP A 60 -6.24 -2.61 -12.82
C ASP A 60 -4.86 -3.28 -12.93
N VAL A 61 -3.82 -2.50 -13.25
CA VAL A 61 -2.48 -3.05 -13.52
C VAL A 61 -1.63 -3.12 -12.26
N GLU A 62 -1.68 -2.07 -11.43
CA GLU A 62 -0.79 -1.94 -10.27
C GLU A 62 -1.41 -2.53 -8.97
N SER A 63 -2.71 -2.87 -8.98
CA SER A 63 -3.34 -3.55 -7.86
C SER A 63 -3.49 -5.05 -8.15
N ALA A 64 -2.94 -5.89 -7.30
CA ALA A 64 -3.13 -7.34 -7.39
C ALA A 64 -4.46 -7.78 -6.72
N GLY A 65 -5.60 -7.27 -7.19
CA GLY A 65 -6.92 -7.50 -6.61
C GLY A 65 -7.20 -6.59 -5.40
N SER A 66 -7.87 -7.08 -4.33
CA SER A 66 -8.18 -6.25 -3.16
C SER A 66 -6.94 -5.80 -2.39
N GLY A 67 -6.97 -4.58 -1.85
CA GLY A 67 -5.95 -4.04 -0.94
C GLY A 67 -6.01 -4.59 0.49
N PHE A 68 -6.97 -5.48 0.78
CA PHE A 68 -7.20 -6.09 2.09
C PHE A 68 -7.00 -7.61 2.08
N LEU A 69 -6.79 -8.18 3.26
CA LEU A 69 -6.71 -9.63 3.49
C LEU A 69 -8.13 -10.22 3.55
N LEU A 70 -8.70 -10.54 2.38
CA LEU A 70 -10.11 -10.98 2.25
C LEU A 70 -10.47 -12.27 3.01
N LYS A 71 -9.49 -13.02 3.49
CA LYS A 71 -9.72 -14.22 4.33
C LYS A 71 -9.88 -13.88 5.81
N GLU A 72 -9.60 -12.64 6.20
CA GLU A 72 -9.85 -12.17 7.56
C GLU A 72 -11.30 -11.73 7.73
N PRO A 73 -11.91 -11.94 8.91
CA PRO A 73 -13.21 -11.34 9.20
C PRO A 73 -13.11 -9.80 9.21
N ALA A 74 -14.23 -9.11 9.00
CA ALA A 74 -14.27 -7.66 9.08
C ALA A 74 -14.07 -7.18 10.54
N PRO A 75 -13.34 -6.08 10.75
CA PRO A 75 -12.59 -5.31 9.77
C PRO A 75 -11.30 -6.02 9.35
N ALA A 76 -11.09 -6.18 8.05
CA ALA A 76 -9.89 -6.84 7.52
C ALA A 76 -8.66 -5.91 7.62
N ARG A 77 -7.49 -6.50 7.79
CA ARG A 77 -6.23 -5.75 7.73
C ARG A 77 -5.80 -5.50 6.29
N PRO A 78 -5.15 -4.37 5.96
CA PRO A 78 -4.55 -4.15 4.64
C PRO A 78 -3.58 -5.29 4.28
N LYS A 79 -3.45 -5.58 2.99
CA LYS A 79 -2.32 -6.41 2.52
C LYS A 79 -1.03 -5.69 2.83
N ILE A 80 -0.04 -6.44 3.30
CA ILE A 80 1.32 -5.94 3.52
C ILE A 80 2.35 -6.94 3.04
N LEU A 81 3.55 -6.43 2.79
CA LEU A 81 4.76 -7.22 2.66
C LEU A 81 5.86 -6.55 3.48
N PHE A 82 6.35 -7.25 4.49
CA PHE A 82 7.40 -6.74 5.36
C PHE A 82 8.79 -7.06 4.79
N GLU A 83 9.59 -6.05 4.59
CA GLU A 83 10.91 -6.13 3.96
C GLU A 83 12.05 -6.11 5.00
N ALA A 84 12.55 -7.29 5.36
CA ALA A 84 13.64 -7.45 6.33
C ALA A 84 14.90 -6.66 5.93
N GLN A 85 15.17 -6.49 4.63
CA GLN A 85 16.29 -5.71 4.13
C GLN A 85 16.14 -4.20 4.41
N TRP A 86 14.92 -3.67 4.32
CA TRP A 86 14.67 -2.28 4.67
C TRP A 86 14.71 -2.07 6.18
N PHE A 87 14.19 -3.01 6.97
CA PHE A 87 14.30 -2.95 8.42
C PHE A 87 15.75 -2.97 8.89
N TYR A 88 16.61 -3.79 8.25
CA TYR A 88 18.06 -3.77 8.49
C TYR A 88 18.71 -2.41 8.19
N LYS A 89 18.30 -1.74 7.12
CA LYS A 89 18.85 -0.43 6.73
C LYS A 89 18.42 0.70 7.68
N LEU A 90 17.20 0.60 8.21
CA LEU A 90 16.57 1.65 9.01
C LEU A 90 16.78 1.49 10.52
N THR A 91 17.25 0.32 10.99
CA THR A 91 17.43 0.03 12.43
C THR A 91 18.90 -0.21 12.80
N PRO A 92 19.25 -0.04 14.09
CA PRO A 92 20.59 -0.38 14.57
C PRO A 92 20.93 -1.86 14.38
N LYS A 93 22.18 -2.15 14.04
CA LYS A 93 22.67 -3.51 13.71
C LYS A 93 22.49 -4.60 14.79
N PRO A 94 22.39 -4.32 16.11
CA PRO A 94 22.12 -5.37 17.10
C PRO A 94 20.82 -6.15 16.85
N VAL A 95 19.78 -5.52 16.23
CA VAL A 95 18.50 -6.20 15.91
C VAL A 95 18.74 -7.38 14.98
N SER A 96 19.60 -7.21 13.95
CA SER A 96 19.86 -8.28 12.97
C SER A 96 20.57 -9.51 13.57
N LYS A 97 21.27 -9.35 14.70
CA LYS A 97 21.89 -10.48 15.40
C LYS A 97 20.87 -11.30 16.18
N SER A 98 19.89 -10.64 16.81
CA SER A 98 18.86 -11.30 17.62
C SER A 98 17.71 -11.86 16.80
N ARG A 99 17.33 -11.18 15.71
CA ARG A 99 16.20 -11.51 14.83
C ARG A 99 16.60 -11.40 13.34
N PRO A 100 17.44 -12.33 12.85
CA PRO A 100 17.85 -12.35 11.43
C PRO A 100 16.67 -12.58 10.46
N ASP A 101 15.59 -13.15 10.96
CA ASP A 101 14.32 -13.31 10.25
C ASP A 101 13.60 -11.98 10.00
N LEU A 102 13.76 -10.99 10.88
CA LEU A 102 13.15 -9.66 10.74
C LEU A 102 14.11 -8.63 10.14
N SER A 103 15.43 -8.79 10.31
CA SER A 103 16.43 -7.79 9.92
C SER A 103 17.57 -8.47 9.19
N SER A 104 17.52 -8.50 7.85
CA SER A 104 18.50 -9.15 6.98
C SER A 104 19.22 -8.15 6.08
N ARG A 105 20.55 -8.29 5.97
CA ARG A 105 21.36 -7.43 5.09
C ARG A 105 21.03 -7.66 3.60
N VAL A 106 20.66 -8.88 3.24
CA VAL A 106 20.36 -9.30 1.87
C VAL A 106 18.87 -9.58 1.74
N TRP A 107 18.36 -9.37 0.53
CA TRP A 107 17.01 -9.79 0.18
C TRP A 107 16.93 -11.33 0.22
N ASP A 108 15.93 -11.86 0.89
CA ASP A 108 15.70 -13.29 1.02
C ASP A 108 14.20 -13.59 0.94
N ARG A 109 13.83 -14.34 -0.11
CA ARG A 109 12.44 -14.71 -0.38
C ARG A 109 11.86 -15.64 0.69
N ASP A 110 12.67 -16.46 1.33
CA ASP A 110 12.22 -17.46 2.31
C ASP A 110 11.76 -16.83 3.63
N LEU A 111 12.10 -15.55 3.83
CA LEU A 111 11.64 -14.79 4.98
C LEU A 111 10.17 -14.37 4.88
N TYR A 112 9.59 -14.29 3.69
CA TYR A 112 8.18 -13.92 3.53
C TYR A 112 7.24 -15.03 4.00
N LYS A 113 6.18 -14.65 4.71
CA LYS A 113 5.19 -15.59 5.26
C LYS A 113 3.85 -15.54 4.53
N GLY A 114 3.54 -14.40 3.92
CA GLY A 114 2.29 -14.15 3.21
C GLY A 114 1.08 -14.02 4.12
N GLY A 115 0.05 -13.35 3.60
CA GLY A 115 -1.23 -13.19 4.28
C GLY A 115 -1.12 -12.56 5.67
N SER A 116 -1.94 -13.04 6.61
CA SER A 116 -1.97 -12.54 8.00
C SER A 116 -0.65 -12.76 8.75
N ALA A 117 0.15 -13.73 8.35
CA ALA A 117 1.44 -13.97 9.01
C ALA A 117 2.46 -12.84 8.75
N GLU A 118 2.33 -12.06 7.67
CA GLU A 118 3.14 -10.85 7.49
C GLU A 118 2.85 -9.80 8.59
N TRP A 119 1.60 -9.71 9.05
CA TRP A 119 1.23 -8.90 10.20
C TRP A 119 1.75 -9.49 11.50
N ASP A 120 1.32 -10.71 11.81
CA ASP A 120 1.42 -11.28 13.17
C ASP A 120 2.83 -11.74 13.54
N LYS A 121 3.62 -12.21 12.56
CA LYS A 121 4.96 -12.80 12.77
C LYS A 121 6.10 -11.98 12.18
N ARG A 122 5.78 -10.86 11.53
CA ARG A 122 6.78 -10.04 10.87
C ARG A 122 6.67 -8.59 11.33
N LEU A 123 5.63 -7.86 10.84
CA LEU A 123 5.50 -6.44 11.14
C LEU A 123 5.33 -6.17 12.64
N LEU A 124 4.39 -6.85 13.30
CA LEU A 124 4.12 -6.61 14.72
C LEU A 124 5.28 -7.03 15.63
N ASP A 125 5.98 -8.12 15.27
CA ASP A 125 7.20 -8.51 15.99
C ASP A 125 8.34 -7.48 15.77
N ALA A 126 8.48 -6.94 14.57
CA ALA A 126 9.47 -5.90 14.27
C ALA A 126 9.18 -4.59 15.01
N MET A 127 7.89 -4.25 15.20
CA MET A 127 7.47 -3.06 15.95
C MET A 127 7.86 -3.09 17.42
N GLU A 128 8.07 -4.27 18.01
CA GLU A 128 8.58 -4.41 19.39
C GLU A 128 10.01 -3.86 19.55
N PHE A 129 10.78 -3.78 18.45
CA PHE A 129 12.12 -3.20 18.43
C PHE A 129 12.10 -1.71 18.07
N ASP A 130 11.34 -1.35 17.04
CA ASP A 130 11.18 0.02 16.59
C ASP A 130 9.89 0.14 15.75
N GLU A 131 8.86 0.71 16.36
CA GLU A 131 7.54 0.91 15.75
C GLU A 131 7.63 1.61 14.40
N VAL A 132 8.27 2.78 14.38
CA VAL A 132 8.30 3.66 13.21
C VAL A 132 9.12 3.03 12.07
N GLN A 133 10.28 2.45 12.37
CA GLN A 133 11.10 1.83 11.34
C GLN A 133 10.49 0.53 10.83
N ALA A 134 9.78 -0.22 11.67
CA ALA A 134 9.02 -1.39 11.23
C ALA A 134 7.92 -1.02 10.24
N LEU A 135 7.09 -0.02 10.56
CA LEU A 135 6.06 0.48 9.65
C LEU A 135 6.66 1.01 8.34
N LYS A 136 7.78 1.74 8.39
CA LYS A 136 8.48 2.21 7.20
C LYS A 136 9.03 1.07 6.34
N SER A 137 9.31 -0.08 6.93
CA SER A 137 9.90 -1.24 6.25
C SER A 137 8.90 -2.20 5.62
N ALA A 138 7.61 -1.91 5.70
CA ALA A 138 6.58 -2.69 5.01
C ALA A 138 5.94 -1.91 3.88
N SER A 139 5.43 -2.62 2.87
CA SER A 139 4.55 -2.07 1.84
C SER A 139 3.09 -2.32 2.21
N PHE A 140 2.16 -1.46 1.75
CA PHE A 140 0.76 -1.48 2.19
C PHE A 140 -0.23 -1.32 1.04
N GLY A 141 -1.37 -2.00 1.18
CA GLY A 141 -2.60 -1.77 0.42
C GLY A 141 -2.55 -2.19 -1.04
N LEU A 142 -3.37 -1.56 -1.87
CA LEU A 142 -3.52 -1.84 -3.31
C LEU A 142 -2.20 -1.72 -4.06
N GLY A 143 -1.54 -0.59 -3.93
CA GLY A 143 -0.31 -0.26 -4.68
C GLY A 143 0.97 -0.78 -4.04
N GLN A 144 0.88 -1.50 -2.91
CA GLN A 144 2.06 -1.99 -2.17
C GLN A 144 3.13 -0.92 -1.98
N ILE A 145 2.70 0.30 -1.60
CA ILE A 145 3.62 1.42 -1.38
C ILE A 145 4.38 1.20 -0.07
N MET A 146 5.70 1.28 -0.15
CA MET A 146 6.57 1.17 1.03
C MET A 146 6.29 2.29 2.03
N GLY A 147 6.19 1.94 3.31
CA GLY A 147 5.89 2.90 4.36
C GLY A 147 6.88 4.06 4.45
N PHE A 148 8.16 3.88 4.09
CA PHE A 148 9.11 5.00 4.04
C PHE A 148 8.78 6.07 2.99
N ASN A 149 7.87 5.77 2.04
CA ASN A 149 7.37 6.72 1.05
C ASN A 149 6.11 7.48 1.52
N TYR A 150 5.71 7.40 2.78
CA TYR A 150 4.46 7.99 3.26
C TYR A 150 4.31 9.49 2.91
N THR A 151 5.39 10.25 2.91
CA THR A 151 5.36 11.68 2.52
C THR A 151 5.02 11.86 1.04
N ALA A 152 5.47 10.95 0.17
CA ALA A 152 5.15 10.96 -1.24
C ALA A 152 3.68 10.62 -1.52
N THR A 153 2.97 10.03 -0.56
CA THR A 153 1.52 9.78 -0.64
C THR A 153 0.66 10.94 -0.15
N GLY A 154 1.30 12.06 0.27
CA GLY A 154 0.63 13.23 0.82
C GLY A 154 0.35 13.14 2.33
N CYS A 155 0.81 12.09 3.01
CA CYS A 155 0.66 11.95 4.46
C CYS A 155 1.75 12.71 5.21
N THR A 156 1.39 13.29 6.37
CA THR A 156 2.31 14.04 7.23
C THR A 156 3.04 13.16 8.24
N SER A 157 2.54 11.94 8.47
CA SER A 157 3.16 10.96 9.35
C SER A 157 2.93 9.53 8.83
N ILE A 158 3.78 8.59 9.28
CA ILE A 158 3.59 7.17 8.95
C ILE A 158 2.30 6.63 9.58
N GLN A 159 1.90 7.13 10.76
CA GLN A 159 0.67 6.74 11.43
C GLN A 159 -0.58 7.16 10.63
N GLN A 160 -0.58 8.37 10.05
CA GLN A 160 -1.64 8.80 9.14
C GLN A 160 -1.71 7.89 7.91
N PHE A 161 -0.56 7.58 7.29
CA PHE A 161 -0.51 6.67 6.15
C PHE A 161 -1.11 5.30 6.49
N ILE A 162 -0.79 4.74 7.65
CA ILE A 162 -1.36 3.48 8.12
C ILE A 162 -2.88 3.59 8.33
N GLN A 163 -3.32 4.63 9.03
CA GLN A 163 -4.74 4.88 9.31
C GLN A 163 -5.55 4.97 8.00
N GLU A 164 -5.06 5.71 7.02
CA GLU A 164 -5.67 5.83 5.71
C GLU A 164 -5.69 4.49 4.95
N ASN A 165 -4.65 3.66 5.05
CA ASN A 165 -4.66 2.31 4.47
C ASN A 165 -5.73 1.40 5.08
N PHE A 166 -6.09 1.60 6.34
CA PHE A 166 -7.20 0.88 6.99
C PHE A 166 -8.58 1.44 6.63
N ALA A 167 -8.66 2.66 6.14
CA ALA A 167 -9.93 3.35 5.89
C ALA A 167 -10.69 2.82 4.65
N GLY A 168 -10.01 2.21 3.67
CA GLY A 168 -10.65 1.68 2.48
C GLY A 168 -9.78 1.81 1.24
N GLU A 169 -10.20 1.17 0.16
CA GLU A 169 -9.43 1.15 -1.07
C GLU A 169 -9.34 2.52 -1.77
N TYR A 170 -10.30 3.44 -1.54
CA TYR A 170 -10.19 4.82 -2.02
C TYR A 170 -8.89 5.49 -1.52
N TRP A 171 -8.58 5.36 -0.23
CA TRP A 171 -7.39 5.95 0.37
C TRP A 171 -6.11 5.33 -0.17
N GLN A 172 -6.12 4.00 -0.33
CA GLN A 172 -5.00 3.27 -0.90
C GLN A 172 -4.76 3.67 -2.37
N ALA A 173 -5.82 3.83 -3.16
CA ALA A 173 -5.75 4.31 -4.55
C ALA A 173 -5.26 5.76 -4.61
N ARG A 174 -5.74 6.62 -3.70
CA ARG A 174 -5.28 8.00 -3.59
C ARG A 174 -3.79 8.09 -3.24
N HIS A 175 -3.29 7.21 -2.37
CA HIS A 175 -1.85 7.10 -2.11
C HIS A 175 -1.06 6.77 -3.38
N MET A 176 -1.56 5.85 -4.21
CA MET A 176 -0.93 5.54 -5.51
C MET A 176 -0.88 6.76 -6.41
N MET A 177 -1.99 7.49 -6.54
CA MET A 177 -2.05 8.69 -7.39
C MET A 177 -1.12 9.80 -6.89
N ASN A 178 -1.09 10.07 -5.58
CA ASN A 178 -0.15 11.03 -5.00
C ASN A 178 1.32 10.60 -5.22
N PHE A 179 1.61 9.31 -5.10
CA PHE A 179 2.94 8.77 -5.38
C PHE A 179 3.33 8.99 -6.85
N ILE A 180 2.40 8.81 -7.80
CA ILE A 180 2.59 9.09 -9.24
C ILE A 180 2.90 10.58 -9.45
N VAL A 181 2.17 11.49 -8.79
CA VAL A 181 2.42 12.93 -8.83
C VAL A 181 3.81 13.26 -8.27
N ASN A 182 4.15 12.71 -7.11
CA ASN A 182 5.43 12.96 -6.45
C ASN A 182 6.64 12.46 -7.27
N LYS A 183 6.43 11.43 -8.09
CA LYS A 183 7.43 10.89 -9.03
C LYS A 183 7.49 11.64 -10.37
N ASP A 184 6.71 12.71 -10.52
CA ASP A 184 6.58 13.46 -11.78
C ASP A 184 6.13 12.61 -12.98
N LEU A 185 5.28 11.62 -12.71
CA LEU A 185 4.81 10.66 -13.72
C LEU A 185 3.43 10.99 -14.29
N LEU A 186 2.74 11.99 -13.72
CA LEU A 186 1.37 12.33 -14.12
C LEU A 186 1.29 12.77 -15.59
N GLY A 187 2.27 13.53 -16.06
CA GLY A 187 2.39 13.94 -17.47
C GLY A 187 2.50 12.74 -18.42
N HIS A 188 3.35 11.77 -18.09
CA HIS A 188 3.48 10.56 -18.89
C HIS A 188 2.19 9.74 -18.94
N LEU A 189 1.43 9.74 -17.84
CA LEU A 189 0.12 9.09 -17.81
C LEU A 189 -0.91 9.81 -18.69
N LYS A 190 -0.98 11.15 -18.61
CA LYS A 190 -1.85 11.99 -19.47
C LYS A 190 -1.55 11.82 -20.95
N ASP A 191 -0.28 11.79 -21.30
CA ASP A 191 0.20 11.62 -22.67
C ASP A 191 0.11 10.17 -23.18
N LYS A 192 -0.29 9.23 -22.30
CA LYS A 192 -0.33 7.79 -22.62
C LYS A 192 1.03 7.23 -23.05
N ALA A 193 2.11 7.84 -22.54
CA ALA A 193 3.49 7.41 -22.75
C ALA A 193 3.80 6.23 -21.81
N TRP A 194 3.19 5.08 -22.10
CA TRP A 194 3.14 3.90 -21.23
C TRP A 194 4.51 3.35 -20.84
N ASP A 195 5.46 3.39 -21.75
CA ASP A 195 6.85 2.98 -21.53
C ASP A 195 7.55 3.86 -20.50
N LYS A 196 7.42 5.19 -20.64
CA LYS A 196 8.00 6.17 -19.71
C LYS A 196 7.35 6.08 -18.33
N PHE A 197 6.03 5.96 -18.31
CA PHE A 197 5.29 5.77 -17.06
C PHE A 197 5.73 4.48 -16.36
N ALA A 198 5.74 3.35 -17.07
CA ALA A 198 6.12 2.06 -16.51
C ALA A 198 7.58 2.03 -16.04
N PHE A 199 8.49 2.66 -16.76
CA PHE A 199 9.87 2.83 -16.33
C PHE A 199 9.98 3.62 -15.02
N GLY A 200 9.30 4.76 -14.92
CA GLY A 200 9.33 5.62 -13.75
C GLY A 200 8.65 5.00 -12.51
N TYR A 201 7.57 4.24 -12.71
CA TYR A 201 6.80 3.63 -11.63
C TYR A 201 7.39 2.30 -11.15
N ASN A 202 7.73 1.40 -12.10
CA ASN A 202 8.17 0.02 -11.83
C ASN A 202 9.69 -0.18 -11.93
N GLY A 203 10.43 0.84 -12.38
CA GLY A 203 11.88 0.80 -12.52
C GLY A 203 12.37 0.16 -13.82
N GLU A 204 13.69 0.02 -13.93
CA GLU A 204 14.42 -0.36 -15.14
C GLU A 204 13.94 -1.67 -15.80
N PHE A 205 13.45 -2.62 -15.00
CA PHE A 205 13.06 -3.95 -15.50
C PHE A 205 11.55 -4.10 -15.78
N TYR A 206 10.79 -2.99 -15.91
CA TYR A 206 9.34 -2.98 -16.15
C TYR A 206 8.92 -3.84 -17.36
N TRP A 207 9.73 -3.87 -18.41
CA TRP A 207 9.48 -4.61 -19.64
C TRP A 207 9.42 -6.14 -19.44
N LYS A 208 10.11 -6.69 -18.40
CA LYS A 208 10.05 -8.13 -18.09
C LYS A 208 8.65 -8.59 -17.74
N ASN A 209 7.83 -7.70 -17.20
CA ASN A 209 6.45 -7.97 -16.82
C ASN A 209 5.43 -7.39 -17.81
N GLY A 210 5.89 -6.69 -18.89
CA GLY A 210 5.06 -6.07 -19.91
C GLY A 210 4.09 -5.02 -19.33
N TYR A 211 4.55 -4.22 -18.39
CA TYR A 211 3.69 -3.21 -17.72
C TYR A 211 3.12 -2.19 -18.70
N GLU A 212 3.91 -1.74 -19.67
CA GLU A 212 3.51 -0.81 -20.72
C GLU A 212 2.36 -1.36 -21.58
N ILE A 213 2.42 -2.66 -21.90
CA ILE A 213 1.38 -3.35 -22.68
C ILE A 213 0.12 -3.55 -21.83
N LYS A 214 0.28 -3.92 -20.56
CA LYS A 214 -0.85 -4.09 -19.63
C LYS A 214 -1.61 -2.79 -19.44
N LEU A 215 -0.89 -1.67 -19.22
CA LEU A 215 -1.49 -0.34 -19.06
C LEU A 215 -2.26 0.10 -20.31
N ALA A 216 -1.66 -0.06 -21.50
CA ALA A 216 -2.33 0.27 -22.76
C ALA A 216 -3.61 -0.55 -22.97
N ASN A 217 -3.58 -1.85 -22.64
CA ASN A 217 -4.73 -2.72 -22.76
C ASN A 217 -5.82 -2.42 -21.70
N ALA A 218 -5.42 -2.17 -20.46
CA ALA A 218 -6.34 -1.79 -19.39
C ALA A 218 -7.04 -0.45 -19.70
N TYR A 219 -6.31 0.53 -20.25
CA TYR A 219 -6.89 1.80 -20.69
C TYR A 219 -7.93 1.60 -21.81
N LYS A 220 -7.61 0.82 -22.86
CA LYS A 220 -8.57 0.50 -23.93
C LYS A 220 -9.83 -0.17 -23.39
N LYS A 221 -9.66 -1.12 -22.46
CA LYS A 221 -10.78 -1.80 -21.80
C LYS A 221 -11.64 -0.81 -20.98
N ALA A 222 -10.99 0.11 -20.25
CA ALA A 222 -11.68 1.08 -19.43
C ALA A 222 -12.49 2.12 -20.22
N LEU A 223 -12.09 2.43 -21.48
CA LEU A 223 -12.86 3.29 -22.39
C LEU A 223 -14.18 2.67 -22.85
N LEU A 224 -14.32 1.33 -22.77
CA LEU A 224 -15.51 0.59 -23.23
C LEU A 224 -16.46 0.27 -22.08
N ALA A 225 -16.10 0.57 -20.81
CA ALA A 225 -16.82 0.22 -19.59
C ALA A 225 -17.48 1.42 -18.90
#